data_c3675827af8d0c73cbe58e0bc23c4a3b
#
_entry.id   c3675827af8d0c73cbe58e0bc23c4a3b
#
_cell.length_a   1.000
_cell.length_b   1.000
_cell.length_c   1.000
_cell.angle_alpha   90.00
_cell.angle_beta   90.00
_cell.angle_gamma   90.00
#
_symmetry.space_group_name_H-M   'P 1'
#
loop_
_entity.id
_entity.type
_entity.pdbx_description
1 polymer ?
#
loop_
_entity_poly.entity_id
_entity_poly.type
_entity_poly.pdbx_seq_one_letter_code
_entity_poly.pdbx_strand_id
1 'polypeptide(L)'
;MKQSYIIHEHHPRLLLFFAGWGADETPFKMYRPAASDFMVCYDYRTLDFDASGLEEYREINLIGWSMGVWAASQTVPQLSSPGTSGEGIHMANSIAINGTPYPIDQHMGIPPAIYHGTLDGLTGASLHKFLRRMCANGAAFKAFLEITPRRPLEELRDELTEIEKMYHT
;
A
#
# COMPACT_ATOMS: atom_id res chain seq x y z
N MET A 1 -0.06 3.40 -9.76
CA MET A 1 0.76 2.87 -8.64
C MET A 1 1.89 1.99 -9.15
N LYS A 2 2.86 1.66 -8.30
CA LYS A 2 3.90 0.65 -8.58
C LYS A 2 3.48 -0.70 -8.01
N GLN A 3 3.77 -1.77 -8.75
CA GLN A 3 3.55 -3.15 -8.36
C GLN A 3 4.89 -3.89 -8.43
N SER A 4 5.28 -4.55 -7.35
CA SER A 4 6.56 -5.25 -7.26
C SER A 4 6.35 -6.65 -6.69
N TYR A 5 6.69 -7.66 -7.46
CA TYR A 5 6.76 -9.03 -6.95
C TYR A 5 8.01 -9.19 -6.07
N ILE A 6 7.79 -9.55 -4.82
CA ILE A 6 8.83 -9.98 -3.88
C ILE A 6 9.13 -11.48 -4.10
N ILE A 7 8.09 -12.23 -4.38
CA ILE A 7 8.14 -13.66 -4.75
C ILE A 7 7.24 -13.84 -5.96
N HIS A 8 7.78 -14.44 -7.02
CA HIS A 8 7.07 -14.80 -8.24
C HIS A 8 7.57 -16.16 -8.72
N GLU A 9 7.08 -17.20 -8.06
CA GLU A 9 7.49 -18.59 -8.27
C GLU A 9 6.34 -19.45 -8.81
N HIS A 10 5.27 -18.79 -9.29
CA HIS A 10 4.05 -19.41 -9.83
C HIS A 10 3.34 -20.32 -8.82
N HIS A 11 3.28 -19.87 -7.57
CA HIS A 11 2.45 -20.53 -6.57
C HIS A 11 0.96 -20.36 -6.91
N PRO A 12 0.09 -21.29 -6.47
CA PRO A 12 -1.35 -21.16 -6.74
C PRO A 12 -2.04 -20.05 -5.93
N ARG A 13 -1.34 -19.45 -4.97
CA ARG A 13 -1.84 -18.36 -4.11
C ARG A 13 -1.01 -17.11 -4.28
N LEU A 14 -1.66 -15.96 -4.20
CA LEU A 14 -1.02 -14.65 -4.14
C LEU A 14 -1.34 -13.97 -2.82
N LEU A 15 -0.32 -13.44 -2.15
CA LEU A 15 -0.47 -12.39 -1.16
C LEU A 15 -0.33 -11.04 -1.87
N LEU A 16 -1.44 -10.32 -1.99
CA LEU A 16 -1.50 -8.98 -2.59
C LEU A 16 -1.53 -7.94 -1.48
N PHE A 17 -0.47 -7.17 -1.34
CA PHE A 17 -0.28 -6.23 -0.24
C PHE A 17 -0.23 -4.79 -0.74
N PHE A 18 -1.19 -3.97 -0.33
CA PHE A 18 -1.20 -2.53 -0.54
C PHE A 18 -0.54 -1.84 0.65
N ALA A 19 0.64 -1.29 0.43
CA ALA A 19 1.47 -0.70 1.48
C ALA A 19 0.98 0.70 1.91
N GLY A 20 1.45 1.19 3.03
CA GLY A 20 1.18 2.56 3.48
C GLY A 20 1.94 3.61 2.68
N TRP A 21 1.56 4.89 2.85
CA TRP A 21 2.27 6.00 2.27
C TRP A 21 3.76 5.99 2.64
N GLY A 22 4.58 6.33 1.67
CA GLY A 22 6.03 6.40 1.83
C GLY A 22 6.74 5.06 1.74
N ALA A 23 6.01 3.94 1.60
CA ALA A 23 6.61 2.63 1.42
C ALA A 23 7.18 2.44 0.00
N ASP A 24 8.09 1.48 -0.09
CA ASP A 24 8.50 0.79 -1.31
C ASP A 24 8.62 -0.72 -1.00
N GLU A 25 9.17 -1.48 -1.92
CA GLU A 25 9.34 -2.93 -1.72
C GLU A 25 10.42 -3.30 -0.68
N THR A 26 11.29 -2.36 -0.29
CA THR A 26 12.48 -2.66 0.52
C THR A 26 12.16 -3.33 1.86
N PRO A 27 11.20 -2.83 2.68
CA PRO A 27 10.87 -3.45 3.97
C PRO A 27 10.31 -4.87 3.85
N PHE A 28 9.80 -5.22 2.68
CA PHE A 28 9.06 -6.47 2.46
C PHE A 28 9.92 -7.59 1.89
N LYS A 29 11.14 -7.29 1.42
CA LYS A 29 12.04 -8.27 0.79
C LYS A 29 12.45 -9.44 1.66
N MET A 30 12.30 -9.32 2.98
CA MET A 30 12.63 -10.39 3.93
C MET A 30 11.47 -11.38 4.18
N TYR A 31 10.23 -11.02 3.83
CA TYR A 31 9.07 -11.87 4.10
C TYR A 31 8.94 -12.99 3.08
N ARG A 32 8.59 -14.18 3.58
CA ARG A 32 8.42 -15.39 2.78
C ARG A 32 7.12 -16.07 3.18
N PRO A 33 5.96 -15.61 2.69
CA PRO A 33 4.69 -16.30 2.92
C PRO A 33 4.74 -17.72 2.33
N ALA A 34 4.26 -18.69 3.11
CA ALA A 34 4.35 -20.09 2.73
C ALA A 34 3.49 -20.39 1.49
N ALA A 35 4.10 -21.03 0.48
CA ALA A 35 3.44 -21.48 -0.76
C ALA A 35 2.56 -20.40 -1.40
N SER A 36 3.07 -19.17 -1.45
CA SER A 36 2.37 -18.04 -2.03
C SER A 36 3.36 -17.13 -2.76
N ASP A 37 2.96 -16.61 -3.90
CA ASP A 37 3.61 -15.46 -4.47
C ASP A 37 3.28 -14.23 -3.63
N PHE A 38 4.12 -13.22 -3.69
CA PHE A 38 3.96 -12.01 -2.89
C PHE A 38 4.19 -10.77 -3.74
N MET A 39 3.13 -9.96 -3.90
CA MET A 39 3.16 -8.68 -4.59
C MET A 39 2.91 -7.54 -3.63
N VAL A 40 3.74 -6.50 -3.70
CA VAL A 40 3.58 -5.25 -2.95
C VAL A 40 3.19 -4.12 -3.91
N CYS A 41 2.09 -3.43 -3.59
CA CYS A 41 1.60 -2.24 -4.28
C CYS A 41 1.91 -1.00 -3.45
N TYR A 42 2.47 0.02 -4.06
CA TYR A 42 2.87 1.28 -3.41
C TYR A 42 2.95 2.42 -4.42
N ASP A 43 3.26 3.65 -3.97
CA ASP A 43 3.36 4.84 -4.82
C ASP A 43 2.02 5.18 -5.51
N TYR A 44 1.10 5.70 -4.72
CA TYR A 44 -0.26 6.01 -5.15
C TYR A 44 -0.39 7.38 -5.84
N ARG A 45 0.64 7.82 -6.60
CA ARG A 45 0.53 8.99 -7.48
C ARG A 45 -0.48 8.74 -8.62
N THR A 46 -0.73 7.49 -8.95
CA THR A 46 -1.89 7.02 -9.75
C THR A 46 -2.45 5.76 -9.12
N LEU A 47 -3.71 5.42 -9.45
CA LEU A 47 -4.32 4.14 -9.06
C LEU A 47 -4.36 3.14 -10.22
N ASP A 48 -3.61 3.40 -11.29
CA ASP A 48 -3.45 2.45 -12.39
C ASP A 48 -2.88 1.14 -11.87
N PHE A 49 -3.62 0.07 -12.02
CA PHE A 49 -3.28 -1.26 -11.56
C PHE A 49 -3.29 -2.24 -12.74
N ASP A 50 -2.18 -2.90 -12.96
CA ASP A 50 -2.09 -3.97 -13.94
C ASP A 50 -2.57 -5.29 -13.31
N ALA A 51 -3.72 -5.77 -13.77
CA ALA A 51 -4.34 -7.00 -13.31
C ALA A 51 -3.90 -8.23 -14.12
N SER A 52 -3.04 -8.06 -15.11
CA SER A 52 -2.60 -9.16 -15.95
C SER A 52 -1.88 -10.24 -15.13
N GLY A 53 -2.23 -11.50 -15.37
CA GLY A 53 -1.70 -12.65 -14.64
C GLY A 53 -2.35 -12.92 -13.28
N LEU A 54 -3.25 -12.05 -12.78
CA LEU A 54 -3.97 -12.33 -11.53
C LEU A 54 -4.97 -13.49 -11.68
N GLU A 55 -5.48 -13.71 -12.86
CA GLU A 55 -6.37 -14.82 -13.23
C GLU A 55 -5.70 -16.20 -13.10
N GLU A 56 -4.38 -16.26 -13.07
CA GLU A 56 -3.63 -17.51 -12.89
C GLU A 56 -3.66 -18.02 -11.44
N TYR A 57 -3.95 -17.12 -10.48
CA TYR A 57 -4.01 -17.49 -9.07
C TYR A 57 -5.38 -18.07 -8.71
N ARG A 58 -5.36 -19.22 -8.02
CA ARG A 58 -6.58 -19.85 -7.48
C ARG A 58 -7.17 -19.08 -6.30
N GLU A 59 -6.30 -18.39 -5.57
CA GLU A 59 -6.65 -17.70 -4.33
C GLU A 59 -5.78 -16.45 -4.17
N ILE A 60 -6.42 -15.31 -4.00
CA ILE A 60 -5.75 -14.05 -3.69
C ILE A 60 -6.14 -13.61 -2.29
N ASN A 61 -5.14 -13.44 -1.43
CA ASN A 61 -5.30 -12.87 -0.10
C ASN A 61 -4.84 -11.41 -0.12
N LEU A 62 -5.76 -10.49 0.13
CA LEU A 62 -5.54 -9.05 0.09
C LEU A 62 -5.23 -8.52 1.49
N ILE A 63 -4.17 -7.74 1.61
CA ILE A 63 -3.92 -6.93 2.80
C ILE A 63 -3.74 -5.48 2.38
N GLY A 64 -4.53 -4.57 2.96
CA GLY A 64 -4.31 -3.14 2.89
C GLY A 64 -3.76 -2.63 4.23
N TRP A 65 -2.69 -1.83 4.20
CA TRP A 65 -2.12 -1.21 5.39
C TRP A 65 -2.11 0.30 5.27
N SER A 66 -2.67 1.00 6.28
CA SER A 66 -2.70 2.47 6.34
C SER A 66 -3.33 3.06 5.05
N MET A 67 -2.63 3.93 4.32
CA MET A 67 -3.07 4.49 3.04
C MET A 67 -3.39 3.41 1.99
N GLY A 68 -2.75 2.26 2.07
CA GLY A 68 -3.02 1.12 1.19
C GLY A 68 -4.43 0.55 1.33
N VAL A 69 -5.12 0.79 2.45
CA VAL A 69 -6.54 0.39 2.60
C VAL A 69 -7.43 1.19 1.65
N TRP A 70 -7.21 2.51 1.57
CA TRP A 70 -7.90 3.36 0.60
C TRP A 70 -7.56 2.94 -0.83
N ALA A 71 -6.28 2.81 -1.17
CA ALA A 71 -5.87 2.43 -2.52
C ALA A 71 -6.48 1.08 -2.95
N ALA A 72 -6.47 0.08 -2.07
CA ALA A 72 -7.11 -1.21 -2.32
C ALA A 72 -8.62 -1.06 -2.52
N SER A 73 -9.31 -0.22 -1.73
CA SER A 73 -10.75 0.01 -1.84
C SER A 73 -11.16 0.65 -3.17
N GLN A 74 -10.27 1.41 -3.80
CA GLN A 74 -10.50 2.02 -5.11
C GLN A 74 -10.18 1.06 -6.26
N THR A 75 -9.25 0.13 -6.06
CA THR A 75 -8.69 -0.73 -7.11
C THR A 75 -9.41 -2.08 -7.19
N VAL A 76 -9.58 -2.75 -6.05
CA VAL A 76 -10.06 -4.14 -5.99
C VAL A 76 -11.50 -4.34 -6.49
N PRO A 77 -12.48 -3.45 -6.25
CA PRO A 77 -13.82 -3.60 -6.82
C PRO A 77 -13.83 -3.70 -8.34
N GLN A 78 -12.89 -3.04 -9.02
CA GLN A 78 -12.76 -3.08 -10.49
C GLN A 78 -12.23 -4.45 -10.95
N LEU A 79 -11.40 -5.11 -10.13
CA LEU A 79 -10.85 -6.44 -10.44
C LEU A 79 -11.88 -7.56 -10.23
N SER A 80 -12.82 -7.36 -9.32
CA SER A 80 -13.86 -8.34 -8.99
C SER A 80 -15.08 -8.27 -9.91
N SER A 81 -15.12 -7.29 -10.81
CA SER A 81 -16.21 -7.19 -11.79
C SER A 81 -16.06 -8.29 -12.84
N PRO A 82 -17.13 -9.04 -13.18
CA PRO A 82 -17.06 -10.07 -14.19
C PRO A 82 -16.63 -9.44 -15.53
N GLY A 83 -15.42 -9.73 -15.96
CA GLY A 83 -14.97 -9.43 -17.31
C GLY A 83 -15.70 -10.32 -18.33
N THR A 84 -15.47 -10.07 -19.62
CA THR A 84 -16.07 -10.80 -20.75
C THR A 84 -15.78 -12.31 -20.74
N SER A 85 -14.94 -12.81 -19.86
CA SER A 85 -14.58 -14.23 -19.69
C SER A 85 -15.31 -14.97 -18.54
N GLY A 86 -16.19 -14.33 -17.81
CA GLY A 86 -17.14 -15.00 -16.89
C GLY A 86 -16.62 -15.50 -15.55
N GLU A 87 -15.30 -15.57 -15.33
CA GLU A 87 -14.71 -15.92 -14.04
C GLU A 87 -13.90 -14.72 -13.52
N GLY A 88 -14.46 -14.03 -12.53
CA GLY A 88 -13.78 -12.92 -11.85
C GLY A 88 -12.60 -13.40 -10.99
N ILE A 89 -11.68 -12.51 -10.67
CA ILE A 89 -10.57 -12.78 -9.75
C ILE A 89 -11.14 -13.18 -8.38
N HIS A 90 -10.72 -14.32 -7.85
CA HIS A 90 -11.19 -14.85 -6.57
C HIS A 90 -10.41 -14.27 -5.39
N MET A 91 -10.99 -13.28 -4.71
CA MET A 91 -10.48 -12.77 -3.43
C MET A 91 -10.92 -13.66 -2.28
N ALA A 92 -9.99 -14.45 -1.73
CA ALA A 92 -10.29 -15.38 -0.64
C ALA A 92 -10.46 -14.66 0.69
N ASN A 93 -9.56 -13.76 1.02
CA ASN A 93 -9.59 -12.95 2.24
C ASN A 93 -9.18 -11.52 1.94
N SER A 94 -9.76 -10.57 2.69
CA SER A 94 -9.37 -9.15 2.63
C SER A 94 -9.23 -8.61 4.05
N ILE A 95 -8.07 -8.05 4.37
CA ILE A 95 -7.71 -7.56 5.70
C ILE A 95 -7.27 -6.10 5.59
N ALA A 96 -7.89 -5.23 6.39
CA ALA A 96 -7.46 -3.85 6.56
C ALA A 96 -6.70 -3.70 7.89
N ILE A 97 -5.52 -3.09 7.84
CA ILE A 97 -4.65 -2.87 9.00
C ILE A 97 -4.39 -1.37 9.14
N ASN A 98 -4.77 -0.79 10.28
CA ASN A 98 -4.50 0.61 10.64
C ASN A 98 -4.83 1.61 9.51
N GLY A 99 -5.93 1.41 8.81
CA GLY A 99 -6.37 2.26 7.72
C GLY A 99 -7.86 2.12 7.47
N THR A 100 -8.39 3.04 6.69
CA THR A 100 -9.80 3.08 6.27
C THR A 100 -9.90 3.46 4.79
N PRO A 101 -11.07 3.29 4.14
CA PRO A 101 -11.31 3.81 2.79
C PRO A 101 -11.39 5.35 2.71
N TYR A 102 -11.27 6.04 3.83
CA TYR A 102 -11.37 7.50 3.95
C TYR A 102 -10.01 8.07 4.35
N PRO A 103 -9.08 8.31 3.40
CA PRO A 103 -7.69 8.70 3.71
C PRO A 103 -7.62 10.08 4.36
N ILE A 104 -8.51 11.00 3.99
CA ILE A 104 -8.57 12.38 4.50
C ILE A 104 -9.98 12.62 5.04
N ASP A 105 -10.18 12.40 6.32
CA ASP A 105 -11.47 12.56 6.98
C ASP A 105 -11.29 12.89 8.46
N GLN A 106 -12.16 13.78 9.00
CA GLN A 106 -12.05 14.27 10.38
C GLN A 106 -12.27 13.17 11.43
N HIS A 107 -13.05 12.13 11.10
CA HIS A 107 -13.50 11.11 12.05
C HIS A 107 -13.08 9.69 11.68
N MET A 108 -12.99 9.41 10.40
CA MET A 108 -12.76 8.07 9.87
C MET A 108 -11.40 7.89 9.22
N GLY A 109 -10.65 8.98 9.01
CA GLY A 109 -9.36 8.99 8.35
C GLY A 109 -8.33 9.85 9.08
N ILE A 110 -7.39 10.38 8.30
CA ILE A 110 -6.44 11.39 8.80
C ILE A 110 -7.15 12.74 8.79
N PRO A 111 -7.28 13.43 9.94
CA PRO A 111 -7.87 14.77 9.95
C PRO A 111 -7.20 15.71 8.94
N PRO A 112 -7.96 16.49 8.15
CA PRO A 112 -7.39 17.34 7.09
C PRO A 112 -6.25 18.24 7.56
N ALA A 113 -6.36 18.83 8.75
CA ALA A 113 -5.29 19.66 9.32
C ALA A 113 -3.98 18.90 9.57
N ILE A 114 -4.07 17.62 9.94
CA ILE A 114 -2.90 16.75 10.14
C ILE A 114 -2.31 16.34 8.79
N TYR A 115 -3.18 16.03 7.82
CA TYR A 115 -2.76 15.68 6.46
C TYR A 115 -1.98 16.82 5.81
N HIS A 116 -2.56 18.03 5.77
CA HIS A 116 -1.92 19.23 5.21
C HIS A 116 -0.64 19.59 5.99
N GLY A 117 -0.68 19.51 7.33
CA GLY A 117 0.51 19.75 8.15
C GLY A 117 1.66 18.77 7.83
N THR A 118 1.33 17.53 7.44
CA THR A 118 2.33 16.56 6.97
C THR A 118 2.85 16.91 5.59
N LEU A 119 1.96 17.26 4.66
CA LEU A 119 2.30 17.64 3.28
C LEU A 119 3.19 18.88 3.25
N ASP A 120 2.78 19.96 3.94
CA ASP A 120 3.47 21.24 3.97
C ASP A 120 4.81 21.18 4.72
N GLY A 121 4.81 20.43 5.83
CA GLY A 121 5.97 20.25 6.71
C GLY A 121 6.90 19.09 6.33
N LEU A 122 6.75 18.49 5.16
CA LEU A 122 7.54 17.31 4.78
C LEU A 122 9.00 17.68 4.50
N THR A 123 9.88 17.19 5.36
CA THR A 123 11.35 17.31 5.29
C THR A 123 11.96 15.97 5.68
N GLY A 124 13.27 15.77 5.44
CA GLY A 124 13.97 14.58 5.93
C GLY A 124 13.84 14.38 7.45
N ALA A 125 13.86 15.47 8.22
CA ALA A 125 13.73 15.40 9.68
C ALA A 125 12.31 15.03 10.12
N SER A 126 11.26 15.57 9.48
CA SER A 126 9.87 15.22 9.79
C SER A 126 9.54 13.78 9.34
N LEU A 127 10.05 13.35 8.20
CA LEU A 127 9.94 11.95 7.75
C LEU A 127 10.61 11.00 8.73
N HIS A 128 11.82 11.30 9.20
CA HIS A 128 12.51 10.48 10.19
C HIS A 128 11.69 10.36 11.51
N LYS A 129 11.07 11.45 11.98
CA LYS A 129 10.17 11.42 13.14
C LYS A 129 8.92 10.59 12.88
N PHE A 130 8.37 10.65 11.66
CA PHE A 130 7.23 9.81 11.26
C PHE A 130 7.59 8.32 11.30
N LEU A 131 8.69 7.93 10.67
CA LEU A 131 9.19 6.55 10.68
C LEU A 131 9.47 6.05 12.10
N ARG A 132 10.04 6.91 12.96
CA ARG A 132 10.27 6.57 14.36
C ARG A 132 8.98 6.27 15.12
N ARG A 133 7.89 7.03 14.86
CA ARG A 133 6.59 6.82 15.51
C ARG A 133 5.87 5.53 15.07
N MET A 134 6.18 5.01 13.88
CA MET A 134 5.65 3.72 13.42
C MET A 134 6.24 2.53 14.19
N CYS A 135 7.36 2.72 14.89
CA CYS A 135 8.06 1.65 15.59
C CYS A 135 7.72 1.65 17.08
N ALA A 136 7.49 0.48 17.65
CA ALA A 136 7.10 0.30 19.05
C ALA A 136 8.14 0.85 20.05
N ASN A 137 9.44 0.78 19.71
CA ASN A 137 10.53 1.22 20.58
C ASN A 137 11.80 1.55 19.77
N GLY A 138 12.86 1.97 20.45
CA GLY A 138 14.14 2.34 19.83
C GLY A 138 14.85 1.17 19.12
N ALA A 139 14.77 -0.03 19.67
CA ALA A 139 15.39 -1.21 19.08
C ALA A 139 14.69 -1.59 17.76
N ALA A 140 13.36 -1.57 17.75
CA ALA A 140 12.57 -1.79 16.54
C ALA A 140 12.87 -0.72 15.47
N PHE A 141 13.02 0.53 15.86
CA PHE A 141 13.38 1.61 14.95
C PHE A 141 14.78 1.42 14.36
N LYS A 142 15.76 1.06 15.18
CA LYS A 142 17.12 0.77 14.70
C LYS A 142 17.14 -0.36 13.67
N ALA A 143 16.39 -1.44 13.92
CA ALA A 143 16.25 -2.53 12.95
C ALA A 143 15.55 -2.08 11.68
N PHE A 144 14.51 -1.25 11.80
CA PHE A 144 13.78 -0.71 10.64
C PHE A 144 14.66 0.20 9.76
N LEU A 145 15.61 0.94 10.33
CA LEU A 145 16.51 1.79 9.55
C LEU A 145 17.35 1.01 8.52
N GLU A 146 17.62 -0.27 8.76
CA GLU A 146 18.36 -1.14 7.82
C GLU A 146 17.52 -1.47 6.56
N ILE A 147 16.20 -1.43 6.68
CA ILE A 147 15.24 -1.78 5.63
C ILE A 147 14.31 -0.62 5.27
N THR A 148 14.68 0.61 5.60
CA THR A 148 13.87 1.81 5.35
C THR A 148 13.59 1.97 3.85
N PRO A 149 12.37 2.38 3.46
CA PRO A 149 12.06 2.78 2.09
C PRO A 149 13.00 3.87 1.58
N ARG A 150 13.31 3.84 0.28
CA ARG A 150 14.35 4.70 -0.33
C ARG A 150 13.79 5.74 -1.30
N ARG A 151 12.49 5.98 -1.26
CA ARG A 151 11.85 6.93 -2.17
C ARG A 151 12.25 8.38 -1.82
N PRO A 152 12.53 9.23 -2.85
CA PRO A 152 12.83 10.64 -2.65
C PRO A 152 11.68 11.40 -1.99
N LEU A 153 12.01 12.43 -1.19
CA LEU A 153 11.01 13.27 -0.51
C LEU A 153 10.03 13.93 -1.49
N GLU A 154 10.48 14.30 -2.68
CA GLU A 154 9.64 14.87 -3.73
C GLU A 154 8.55 13.89 -4.17
N GLU A 155 8.91 12.63 -4.42
CA GLU A 155 7.91 11.60 -4.75
C GLU A 155 6.91 11.38 -3.62
N LEU A 156 7.33 11.44 -2.36
CA LEU A 156 6.44 11.29 -1.21
C LEU A 156 5.47 12.48 -1.07
N ARG A 157 5.94 13.68 -1.39
CA ARG A 157 5.11 14.89 -1.43
C ARG A 157 4.09 14.82 -2.56
N ASP A 158 4.55 14.45 -3.75
CA ASP A 158 3.68 14.29 -4.93
C ASP A 158 2.61 13.24 -4.67
N GLU A 159 2.97 12.14 -4.00
CA GLU A 159 2.02 11.08 -3.66
C GLU A 159 0.89 11.60 -2.77
N LEU A 160 1.18 12.35 -1.70
CA LEU A 160 0.14 12.97 -0.87
C LEU A 160 -0.72 13.93 -1.68
N THR A 161 -0.11 14.75 -2.52
CA THR A 161 -0.84 15.70 -3.37
C THR A 161 -1.80 15.01 -4.33
N GLU A 162 -1.36 13.93 -4.98
CA GLU A 162 -2.20 13.19 -5.92
C GLU A 162 -3.29 12.37 -5.21
N ILE A 163 -3.00 11.81 -4.03
CA ILE A 163 -4.01 11.13 -3.19
C ILE A 163 -5.14 12.10 -2.84
N GLU A 164 -4.81 13.31 -2.40
CA GLU A 164 -5.81 14.34 -2.07
C GLU A 164 -6.70 14.68 -3.27
N LYS A 165 -6.09 14.91 -4.44
CA LYS A 165 -6.83 15.20 -5.68
C LYS A 165 -7.79 14.06 -6.03
N MET A 166 -7.31 12.81 -6.02
CA MET A 166 -8.12 11.64 -6.37
C MET A 166 -9.23 11.38 -5.35
N TYR A 167 -9.02 11.70 -4.08
CA TYR A 167 -10.02 11.50 -3.04
C TYR A 167 -11.17 12.51 -3.11
N HIS A 168 -10.91 13.74 -3.59
CA HIS A 168 -11.91 14.79 -3.72
C HIS A 168 -12.60 14.86 -5.09
N THR A 169 -12.23 13.95 -6.03
CA THR A 169 -12.87 13.83 -7.34
C THR A 169 -14.04 12.86 -7.29
#